data_c5d8ce7178310ebae5eaa04babf6d772
#
_entry.id   c5d8ce7178310ebae5eaa04babf6d772
#
_cell.length_a   1.000
_cell.length_b   1.000
_cell.length_c   1.000
_cell.angle_alpha   90.00
_cell.angle_beta   90.00
_cell.angle_gamma   90.00
#
_symmetry.space_group_name_H-M   'P 1'
#
loop_
_entity.id
_entity.type
_entity.pdbx_description
1 polymer ?
#
loop_
_entity_poly.entity_id
_entity_poly.type
_entity_poly.pdbx_seq_one_letter_code
_entity_poly.pdbx_strand_id
1 'polypeptide(L)'
;MLWERFSNRKAFLLLFSTLLLGVTAGAACGVFIPLFQNRWVLPLQFSGIPVADSGVFSCFSTLLLNALIGLIPLFLLGVTAFGVFAVPLFLFFRGVTVGIGVSYFLWRDELWGMLRSALIYTPAAAAIGGLLLMFAVRSLVFSECLAKVSFSSREGNLDLKLYFHDLLLFLSFAVGISSLGCVPALVYSVFF
;
A
#
# COMPACT_ATOMS: atom_id res chain seq x y z
N MET A 1 -16.88 -23.23 -2.69
CA MET A 1 -15.52 -23.28 -2.12
C MET A 1 -14.38 -23.26 -3.16
N LEU A 2 -14.33 -24.17 -4.16
CA LEU A 2 -13.25 -24.13 -5.17
C LEU A 2 -13.33 -22.93 -6.11
N TRP A 3 -14.52 -22.50 -6.51
CA TRP A 3 -14.75 -21.36 -7.39
C TRP A 3 -14.34 -20.02 -6.76
N GLU A 4 -14.58 -19.83 -5.47
CA GLU A 4 -14.10 -18.64 -4.71
C GLU A 4 -12.58 -18.58 -4.63
N ARG A 5 -11.90 -19.73 -4.49
CA ARG A 5 -10.44 -19.80 -4.49
C ARG A 5 -9.84 -19.38 -5.83
N PHE A 6 -10.47 -19.76 -6.95
CA PHE A 6 -10.00 -19.38 -8.30
C PHE A 6 -10.27 -17.91 -8.59
N SER A 7 -11.40 -17.36 -8.17
CA SER A 7 -11.72 -15.93 -8.32
C SER A 7 -10.74 -15.06 -7.53
N ASN A 8 -10.48 -15.41 -6.27
CA ASN A 8 -9.52 -14.69 -5.43
C ASN A 8 -8.09 -14.73 -5.99
N ARG A 9 -7.69 -15.83 -6.64
CA ARG A 9 -6.35 -15.96 -7.24
C ARG A 9 -6.19 -15.08 -8.47
N LYS A 10 -7.20 -15.00 -9.33
CA LYS A 10 -7.22 -14.12 -10.50
C LYS A 10 -7.24 -12.65 -10.08
N ALA A 11 -8.06 -12.29 -9.11
CA ALA A 11 -8.13 -10.95 -8.55
C ALA A 11 -6.77 -10.54 -7.95
N PHE A 12 -6.13 -11.42 -7.19
CA PHE A 12 -4.80 -11.18 -6.63
C PHE A 12 -3.75 -10.93 -7.72
N LEU A 13 -3.69 -11.79 -8.76
CA LEU A 13 -2.73 -11.63 -9.86
C LEU A 13 -2.98 -10.32 -10.64
N LEU A 14 -4.23 -9.97 -10.89
CA LEU A 14 -4.59 -8.73 -11.57
C LEU A 14 -4.14 -7.52 -10.73
N LEU A 15 -4.47 -7.49 -9.45
CA LEU A 15 -4.10 -6.38 -8.56
C LEU A 15 -2.57 -6.29 -8.36
N PHE A 16 -1.90 -7.43 -8.26
CA PHE A 16 -0.44 -7.47 -8.17
C PHE A 16 0.22 -6.95 -9.45
N SER A 17 -0.29 -7.35 -10.63
CA SER A 17 0.23 -6.86 -11.91
C SER A 17 -0.01 -5.35 -12.09
N THR A 18 -1.17 -4.83 -11.69
CA THR A 18 -1.45 -3.38 -11.74
C THR A 18 -0.55 -2.59 -10.81
N LEU A 19 -0.25 -3.11 -9.62
CA LEU A 19 0.68 -2.50 -8.69
C LEU A 19 2.11 -2.48 -9.26
N LEU A 20 2.58 -3.61 -9.84
CA LEU A 20 3.90 -3.68 -10.47
C LEU A 20 4.01 -2.73 -11.66
N LEU A 21 2.99 -2.66 -12.52
CA LEU A 21 2.94 -1.70 -13.63
C LEU A 21 2.99 -0.26 -13.11
N GLY A 22 2.32 0.03 -12.00
CA GLY A 22 2.41 1.33 -11.33
C GLY A 22 3.85 1.64 -10.88
N VAL A 23 4.51 0.70 -10.22
CA VAL A 23 5.90 0.88 -9.74
C VAL A 23 6.87 1.11 -10.90
N THR A 24 6.77 0.32 -11.97
CA THR A 24 7.65 0.51 -13.15
C THR A 24 7.39 1.83 -13.87
N ALA A 25 6.12 2.22 -14.03
CA ALA A 25 5.75 3.51 -14.60
C ALA A 25 6.25 4.68 -13.74
N GLY A 26 6.08 4.57 -12.41
CA GLY A 26 6.55 5.57 -11.45
C GLY A 26 8.07 5.70 -11.44
N ALA A 27 8.80 4.59 -11.50
CA ALA A 27 10.25 4.58 -11.58
C ALA A 27 10.74 5.25 -12.88
N ALA A 28 10.13 4.93 -14.02
CA ALA A 28 10.44 5.57 -15.29
C ALA A 28 10.16 7.08 -15.26
N CYS A 29 8.99 7.49 -14.76
CA CYS A 29 8.64 8.91 -14.62
C CYS A 29 9.61 9.65 -13.70
N GLY A 30 10.03 9.05 -12.58
CA GLY A 30 10.94 9.65 -11.62
C GLY A 30 12.34 9.92 -12.19
N VAL A 31 12.77 9.11 -13.17
CA VAL A 31 14.05 9.32 -13.88
C VAL A 31 13.97 10.44 -14.93
N PHE A 32 12.84 10.52 -15.65
CA PHE A 32 12.72 11.44 -16.80
C PHE A 32 12.19 12.84 -16.45
N ILE A 33 11.54 13.03 -15.30
CA ILE A 33 10.89 14.28 -14.97
C ILE A 33 11.48 14.88 -13.68
N PRO A 34 12.47 15.80 -13.78
CA PRO A 34 13.05 16.48 -12.61
C PRO A 34 12.04 17.33 -11.82
N LEU A 35 10.86 17.61 -12.40
CA LEU A 35 9.77 18.33 -11.73
C LEU A 35 9.17 17.59 -10.53
N PHE A 36 9.26 16.25 -10.48
CA PHE A 36 8.81 15.46 -9.33
C PHE A 36 9.76 15.53 -8.14
N GLN A 37 10.91 16.18 -8.28
CA GLN A 37 11.84 16.48 -7.17
C GLN A 37 11.33 17.66 -6.31
N ASN A 38 10.22 18.28 -6.66
CA ASN A 38 9.70 19.42 -5.95
C ASN A 38 9.06 18.99 -4.62
N ARG A 39 9.28 19.78 -3.56
CA ARG A 39 8.94 19.54 -2.14
C ARG A 39 7.50 19.09 -1.84
N TRP A 40 6.55 19.26 -2.77
CA TRP A 40 5.14 18.95 -2.58
C TRP A 40 4.77 17.48 -2.79
N VAL A 41 5.55 16.75 -3.58
CA VAL A 41 5.28 15.33 -3.88
C VAL A 41 5.90 14.42 -2.82
N LEU A 42 6.98 14.86 -2.20
CA LEU A 42 7.71 14.15 -1.16
C LEU A 42 6.85 13.73 0.05
N PRO A 43 6.05 14.59 0.69
CA PRO A 43 5.28 14.18 1.87
C PRO A 43 4.18 13.15 1.56
N LEU A 44 3.60 13.17 0.37
CA LEU A 44 2.61 12.17 -0.05
C LEU A 44 3.26 10.82 -0.40
N GLN A 45 4.49 10.82 -0.89
CA GLN A 45 5.22 9.62 -1.27
C GLN A 45 5.89 8.95 -0.08
N PHE A 46 6.37 9.74 0.86
CA PHE A 46 7.26 9.34 1.93
C PHE A 46 6.66 9.44 3.33
N SER A 47 5.35 9.50 3.42
CA SER A 47 4.71 9.29 4.73
C SER A 47 5.07 7.92 5.35
N GLY A 48 5.90 7.11 4.69
CA GLY A 48 6.40 5.83 5.17
C GLY A 48 7.91 5.76 5.39
N ILE A 49 8.67 6.85 5.15
CA ILE A 49 10.12 6.82 5.36
C ILE A 49 10.47 7.75 6.52
N PRO A 50 10.82 7.21 7.69
CA PRO A 50 11.33 8.03 8.77
C PRO A 50 12.65 8.65 8.33
N VAL A 51 12.75 9.97 8.44
CA VAL A 51 14.01 10.67 8.30
C VAL A 51 14.94 10.17 9.41
N ALA A 52 16.20 9.91 9.12
CA ALA A 52 17.15 9.27 10.03
C ALA A 52 17.29 9.95 11.41
N ASP A 53 16.91 11.23 11.52
CA ASP A 53 16.93 12.02 12.76
C ASP A 53 15.59 12.01 13.53
N SER A 54 14.57 11.33 13.05
CA SER A 54 13.27 11.28 13.72
C SER A 54 13.24 10.15 14.73
N GLY A 55 12.89 10.45 15.98
CA GLY A 55 12.77 9.46 17.05
C GLY A 55 11.82 8.31 16.71
N VAL A 56 11.91 7.22 17.47
CA VAL A 56 11.14 5.97 17.27
C VAL A 56 9.63 6.22 17.09
N PHE A 57 9.08 7.17 17.82
CA PHE A 57 7.67 7.54 17.72
C PHE A 57 7.32 8.14 16.35
N SER A 58 8.21 8.93 15.78
CA SER A 58 8.02 9.48 14.43
C SER A 58 8.09 8.40 13.36
N CYS A 59 8.99 7.43 13.51
CA CYS A 59 9.07 6.26 12.62
C CYS A 59 7.75 5.45 12.65
N PHE A 60 7.26 5.13 13.84
CA PHE A 60 6.01 4.39 14.04
C PHE A 60 4.81 5.15 13.43
N SER A 61 4.66 6.42 13.77
CA SER A 61 3.54 7.23 13.27
C SER A 61 3.56 7.36 11.76
N THR A 62 4.72 7.47 11.15
CA THR A 62 4.88 7.58 9.70
C THR A 62 4.49 6.28 8.98
N LEU A 63 4.95 5.13 9.48
CA LEU A 63 4.58 3.82 8.94
C LEU A 63 3.08 3.54 9.10
N LEU A 64 2.53 3.86 10.27
CA LEU A 64 1.11 3.69 10.54
C LEU A 64 0.24 4.59 9.65
N LEU A 65 0.59 5.86 9.53
CA LEU A 65 -0.11 6.80 8.63
C LEU A 65 -0.07 6.32 7.18
N ASN A 66 1.06 5.80 6.72
CA ASN A 66 1.19 5.23 5.38
C ASN A 66 0.24 4.05 5.16
N ALA A 67 0.10 3.16 6.14
CA ALA A 67 -0.84 2.05 6.08
C ALA A 67 -2.30 2.54 6.09
N LEU A 68 -2.63 3.52 6.95
CA LEU A 68 -3.98 4.11 7.04
C LEU A 68 -4.39 4.81 5.75
N ILE A 69 -3.51 5.61 5.14
CA ILE A 69 -3.73 6.29 3.85
C ILE A 69 -3.99 5.27 2.73
N GLY A 70 -3.49 4.04 2.87
CA GLY A 70 -3.80 2.95 1.95
C GLY A 70 -5.12 2.23 2.27
N LEU A 71 -5.33 1.83 3.53
CA LEU A 71 -6.46 1.00 3.96
C LEU A 71 -7.81 1.73 3.89
N ILE A 72 -7.86 3.00 4.35
CA ILE A 72 -9.11 3.77 4.41
C ILE A 72 -9.72 4.00 3.03
N PRO A 73 -8.98 4.50 2.02
CA PRO A 73 -9.53 4.64 0.68
C PRO A 73 -9.94 3.31 0.06
N LEU A 74 -9.15 2.24 0.25
CA LEU A 74 -9.51 0.91 -0.25
C LEU A 74 -10.81 0.40 0.37
N PHE A 75 -11.04 0.64 1.66
CA PHE A 75 -12.29 0.30 2.32
C PHE A 75 -13.46 1.08 1.72
N LEU A 76 -13.32 2.40 1.57
CA LEU A 76 -14.37 3.25 1.01
C LEU A 76 -14.69 2.86 -0.44
N LEU A 77 -13.66 2.59 -1.26
CA LEU A 77 -13.84 2.13 -2.63
C LEU A 77 -14.53 0.77 -2.70
N GLY A 78 -14.23 -0.14 -1.77
CA GLY A 78 -14.88 -1.45 -1.68
C GLY A 78 -16.36 -1.38 -1.39
N VAL A 79 -16.83 -0.38 -0.63
CA VAL A 79 -18.26 -0.17 -0.33
C VAL A 79 -19.02 0.43 -1.53
N THR A 80 -18.33 0.82 -2.60
CA THR A 80 -18.96 1.33 -3.81
C THR A 80 -19.04 0.28 -4.91
N ALA A 81 -20.12 0.29 -5.69
CA ALA A 81 -20.27 -0.59 -6.86
C ALA A 81 -19.21 -0.31 -7.95
N PHE A 82 -18.66 0.90 -7.99
CA PHE A 82 -17.56 1.30 -8.89
C PHE A 82 -16.18 0.82 -8.42
N GLY A 83 -16.07 0.27 -7.22
CA GLY A 83 -14.82 -0.22 -6.65
C GLY A 83 -14.12 -1.27 -7.51
N VAL A 84 -14.86 -2.02 -8.34
CA VAL A 84 -14.29 -2.98 -9.30
C VAL A 84 -13.24 -2.33 -10.20
N PHE A 85 -13.44 -1.09 -10.63
CA PHE A 85 -12.50 -0.32 -11.44
C PHE A 85 -11.59 0.58 -10.59
N ALA A 86 -12.14 1.14 -9.52
CA ALA A 86 -11.45 2.12 -8.70
C ALA A 86 -10.35 1.49 -7.82
N VAL A 87 -10.52 0.25 -7.35
CA VAL A 87 -9.51 -0.46 -6.54
C VAL A 87 -8.23 -0.74 -7.33
N PRO A 88 -8.27 -1.33 -8.55
CA PRO A 88 -7.07 -1.49 -9.36
C PRO A 88 -6.40 -0.15 -9.71
N LEU A 89 -7.19 0.86 -10.03
CA LEU A 89 -6.70 2.21 -10.34
C LEU A 89 -5.97 2.83 -9.13
N PHE A 90 -6.55 2.71 -7.94
CA PHE A 90 -5.91 3.17 -6.71
C PHE A 90 -4.57 2.47 -6.44
N LEU A 91 -4.51 1.14 -6.62
CA LEU A 91 -3.28 0.39 -6.49
C LEU A 91 -2.24 0.77 -7.53
N PHE A 92 -2.65 1.07 -8.77
CA PHE A 92 -1.77 1.59 -9.80
C PHE A 92 -1.11 2.90 -9.35
N PHE A 93 -1.91 3.89 -8.91
CA PHE A 93 -1.37 5.16 -8.39
C PHE A 93 -0.48 4.96 -7.17
N ARG A 94 -0.84 4.04 -6.29
CA ARG A 94 0.00 3.68 -5.14
C ARG A 94 1.34 3.09 -5.60
N GLY A 95 1.33 2.24 -6.63
CA GLY A 95 2.55 1.74 -7.26
C GLY A 95 3.40 2.86 -7.83
N VAL A 96 2.79 3.80 -8.56
CA VAL A 96 3.49 4.98 -9.12
C VAL A 96 4.18 5.79 -8.02
N THR A 97 3.52 6.06 -6.90
CA THR A 97 4.14 6.80 -5.79
C THR A 97 5.35 6.06 -5.20
N VAL A 98 5.25 4.74 -5.05
CA VAL A 98 6.38 3.90 -4.59
C VAL A 98 7.52 3.93 -5.61
N GLY A 99 7.21 3.80 -6.91
CA GLY A 99 8.20 3.83 -7.98
C GLY A 99 8.97 5.15 -8.05
N ILE A 100 8.29 6.29 -7.96
CA ILE A 100 8.93 7.61 -7.90
C ILE A 100 9.83 7.71 -6.66
N GLY A 101 9.38 7.17 -5.52
CA GLY A 101 10.17 7.10 -4.31
C GLY A 101 11.48 6.36 -4.46
N VAL A 102 11.43 5.19 -5.06
CA VAL A 102 12.64 4.38 -5.33
C VAL A 102 13.61 5.15 -6.23
N SER A 103 13.11 5.81 -7.29
CA SER A 103 13.95 6.60 -8.20
C SER A 103 14.62 7.78 -7.49
N TYR A 104 13.92 8.43 -6.57
CA TYR A 104 14.49 9.53 -5.79
C TYR A 104 15.68 9.09 -4.93
N PHE A 105 15.59 7.92 -4.28
CA PHE A 105 16.71 7.37 -3.51
C PHE A 105 17.91 7.00 -4.37
N LEU A 106 17.65 6.43 -5.55
CA LEU A 106 18.71 6.10 -6.51
C LEU A 106 19.51 7.34 -6.94
N TRP A 107 18.88 8.51 -7.00
CA TRP A 107 19.52 9.77 -7.43
C TRP A 107 20.25 10.50 -6.31
N ARG A 108 19.77 10.39 -5.06
CA ARG A 108 20.28 11.20 -3.94
C ARG A 108 21.47 10.59 -3.21
N ASP A 109 21.43 9.30 -2.99
CA ASP A 109 22.31 8.66 -2.02
C ASP A 109 23.21 7.62 -2.66
N GLU A 110 24.04 7.83 -3.57
CA GLU A 110 25.02 6.87 -4.09
C GLU A 110 24.80 5.39 -3.61
N LEU A 111 25.55 4.42 -4.04
CA LEU A 111 25.34 2.99 -3.75
C LEU A 111 25.21 2.62 -2.24
N TRP A 112 25.88 3.36 -1.36
CA TRP A 112 25.83 3.08 0.09
C TRP A 112 24.54 3.54 0.77
N GLY A 113 24.01 4.68 0.39
CA GLY A 113 22.70 5.16 0.87
C GLY A 113 21.57 4.24 0.39
N MET A 114 21.66 3.77 -0.85
CA MET A 114 20.72 2.80 -1.42
C MET A 114 20.70 1.48 -0.65
N LEU A 115 21.88 0.93 -0.30
CA LEU A 115 21.97 -0.33 0.45
C LEU A 115 21.40 -0.18 1.87
N ARG A 116 21.67 0.97 2.51
CA ARG A 116 21.18 1.30 3.84
C ARG A 116 19.65 1.46 3.86
N SER A 117 19.09 2.23 2.92
CA SER A 117 17.66 2.40 2.81
C SER A 117 16.94 1.10 2.43
N ALA A 118 17.51 0.28 1.56
CA ALA A 118 16.96 -1.00 1.17
C ALA A 118 16.88 -2.00 2.33
N LEU A 119 17.88 -2.06 3.20
CA LEU A 119 17.93 -2.97 4.33
C LEU A 119 16.98 -2.57 5.47
N ILE A 120 16.86 -1.27 5.74
CA ILE A 120 16.12 -0.76 6.90
C ILE A 120 14.65 -0.53 6.56
N TYR A 121 14.34 0.06 5.39
CA TYR A 121 12.99 0.52 5.06
C TYR A 121 12.20 -0.41 4.15
N THR A 122 12.88 -1.11 3.24
CA THR A 122 12.20 -1.98 2.25
C THR A 122 11.40 -3.11 2.88
N PRO A 123 11.84 -3.80 3.95
CA PRO A 123 11.07 -4.89 4.54
C PRO A 123 9.72 -4.41 5.11
N ALA A 124 9.73 -3.28 5.82
CA ALA A 124 8.50 -2.71 6.40
C ALA A 124 7.55 -2.19 5.31
N ALA A 125 8.07 -1.50 4.31
CA ALA A 125 7.30 -1.00 3.18
C ALA A 125 6.70 -2.15 2.34
N ALA A 126 7.46 -3.22 2.11
CA ALA A 126 7.00 -4.42 1.41
C ALA A 126 5.90 -5.15 2.21
N ALA A 127 6.04 -5.25 3.53
CA ALA A 127 5.03 -5.85 4.38
C ALA A 127 3.71 -5.06 4.37
N ILE A 128 3.79 -3.72 4.46
CA ILE A 128 2.62 -2.84 4.32
C ILE A 128 2.01 -2.96 2.91
N GLY A 129 2.82 -2.98 1.87
CA GLY A 129 2.36 -3.18 0.49
C GLY A 129 1.63 -4.51 0.30
N GLY A 130 2.16 -5.59 0.85
CA GLY A 130 1.53 -6.92 0.86
C GLY A 130 0.20 -6.93 1.61
N LEU A 131 0.15 -6.26 2.76
CA LEU A 131 -1.07 -6.10 3.54
C LEU A 131 -2.16 -5.32 2.77
N LEU A 132 -1.78 -4.21 2.13
CA LEU A 132 -2.68 -3.43 1.29
C LEU A 132 -3.19 -4.25 0.09
N LEU A 133 -2.33 -5.04 -0.54
CA LEU A 133 -2.72 -5.91 -1.65
C LEU A 133 -3.74 -6.98 -1.21
N MET A 134 -3.53 -7.61 -0.05
CA MET A 134 -4.48 -8.59 0.50
C MET A 134 -5.83 -7.95 0.82
N PHE A 135 -5.82 -6.74 1.40
CA PHE A 135 -7.05 -6.01 1.68
C PHE A 135 -7.75 -5.56 0.39
N ALA A 136 -6.99 -5.13 -0.63
CA ALA A 136 -7.54 -4.75 -1.94
C ALA A 136 -8.26 -5.91 -2.63
N VAL A 137 -7.78 -7.15 -2.49
CA VAL A 137 -8.50 -8.35 -3.00
C VAL A 137 -9.85 -8.49 -2.30
N ARG A 138 -9.90 -8.30 -0.97
CA ARG A 138 -11.16 -8.34 -0.21
C ARG A 138 -12.11 -7.22 -0.64
N SER A 139 -11.59 -6.01 -0.79
CA SER A 139 -12.32 -4.84 -1.25
C SER A 139 -12.91 -5.05 -2.65
N LEU A 140 -12.14 -5.60 -3.57
CA LEU A 140 -12.57 -5.88 -4.94
C LEU A 140 -13.68 -6.93 -4.98
N VAL A 141 -13.54 -8.04 -4.24
CA VAL A 141 -14.55 -9.10 -4.17
C VAL A 141 -15.85 -8.56 -3.56
N PHE A 142 -15.76 -7.73 -2.53
CA PHE A 142 -16.94 -7.11 -1.91
C PHE A 142 -17.64 -6.16 -2.89
N SER A 143 -16.87 -5.31 -3.60
CA SER A 143 -17.40 -4.42 -4.63
C SER A 143 -18.05 -5.17 -5.80
N GLU A 144 -17.47 -6.29 -6.26
CA GLU A 144 -18.10 -7.17 -7.26
C GLU A 144 -19.45 -7.74 -6.79
N CYS A 145 -19.52 -8.18 -5.54
CA CYS A 145 -20.77 -8.64 -4.95
C CYS A 145 -21.82 -7.51 -4.94
N LEU A 146 -21.42 -6.33 -4.51
CA LEU A 146 -22.27 -5.14 -4.44
C LEU A 146 -22.76 -4.72 -5.83
N ALA A 147 -21.89 -4.73 -6.83
CA ALA A 147 -22.25 -4.46 -8.21
C ALA A 147 -23.27 -5.47 -8.75
N LYS A 148 -23.09 -6.77 -8.48
CA LYS A 148 -24.03 -7.82 -8.90
C LYS A 148 -25.42 -7.65 -8.26
N VAL A 149 -25.48 -7.30 -6.97
CA VAL A 149 -26.74 -7.03 -6.27
C VAL A 149 -27.42 -5.78 -6.82
N SER A 150 -26.65 -4.72 -7.07
CA SER A 150 -27.17 -3.46 -7.56
C SER A 150 -27.69 -3.51 -9.00
N PHE A 151 -27.04 -4.29 -9.87
CA PHE A 151 -27.39 -4.35 -11.30
C PHE A 151 -28.20 -5.58 -11.70
N SER A 152 -28.27 -6.66 -10.89
CA SER A 152 -28.88 -7.94 -11.30
C SER A 152 -30.05 -8.38 -10.43
N SER A 153 -30.56 -7.57 -9.51
CA SER A 153 -31.69 -7.90 -8.61
C SER A 153 -31.59 -9.30 -7.93
N ARG A 154 -30.39 -9.85 -7.82
CA ARG A 154 -30.16 -11.09 -7.09
C ARG A 154 -29.96 -10.78 -5.61
N GLU A 155 -30.70 -11.49 -4.76
CA GLU A 155 -30.52 -11.47 -3.32
C GLU A 155 -29.10 -11.98 -2.99
N GLY A 156 -28.18 -11.07 -2.77
CA GLY A 156 -26.85 -11.34 -2.24
C GLY A 156 -26.82 -10.98 -0.76
N ASN A 157 -26.44 -11.91 0.09
CA ASN A 157 -26.21 -11.64 1.51
C ASN A 157 -24.92 -10.77 1.62
N LEU A 158 -25.09 -9.45 1.63
CA LEU A 158 -24.02 -8.49 1.83
C LEU A 158 -23.82 -8.26 3.32
N ASP A 159 -22.89 -8.99 3.92
CA ASP A 159 -22.49 -8.80 5.32
C ASP A 159 -21.47 -7.67 5.45
N LEU A 160 -21.97 -6.43 5.47
CA LEU A 160 -21.18 -5.22 5.68
C LEU A 160 -20.45 -5.25 7.03
N LYS A 161 -21.03 -5.92 8.03
CA LYS A 161 -20.44 -6.13 9.35
C LYS A 161 -19.17 -6.99 9.27
N LEU A 162 -19.16 -8.02 8.45
CA LEU A 162 -18.00 -8.88 8.24
C LEU A 162 -16.90 -8.14 7.51
N TYR A 163 -17.23 -7.32 6.51
CA TYR A 163 -16.26 -6.48 5.80
C TYR A 163 -15.62 -5.42 6.71
N PHE A 164 -16.39 -4.83 7.63
CA PHE A 164 -15.87 -3.91 8.63
C PHE A 164 -14.95 -4.63 9.64
N HIS A 165 -15.29 -5.86 10.01
CA HIS A 165 -14.45 -6.69 10.86
C HIS A 165 -13.10 -7.01 10.19
N ASP A 166 -13.13 -7.31 8.89
CA ASP A 166 -11.91 -7.50 8.09
C ASP A 166 -11.03 -6.22 8.14
N LEU A 167 -11.61 -5.03 7.99
CA LEU A 167 -10.87 -3.77 8.11
C LEU A 167 -10.16 -3.65 9.47
N LEU A 168 -10.88 -3.92 10.57
CA LEU A 168 -10.29 -3.84 11.92
C LEU A 168 -9.14 -4.85 12.10
N LEU A 169 -9.29 -6.05 11.53
CA LEU A 169 -8.24 -7.06 11.56
C LEU A 169 -7.01 -6.61 10.77
N PHE A 170 -7.18 -6.08 9.56
CA PHE A 170 -6.07 -5.56 8.78
C PHE A 170 -5.41 -4.33 9.42
N LEU A 171 -6.19 -3.50 10.11
CA LEU A 171 -5.68 -2.37 10.88
C LEU A 171 -4.82 -2.84 12.06
N SER A 172 -5.21 -3.90 12.76
CA SER A 172 -4.40 -4.48 13.83
C SER A 172 -3.08 -5.06 13.30
N PHE A 173 -3.08 -5.70 12.14
CA PHE A 173 -1.86 -6.13 11.47
C PHE A 173 -0.97 -4.95 11.04
N ALA A 174 -1.57 -3.85 10.58
CA ALA A 174 -0.82 -2.63 10.22
C ALA A 174 -0.09 -2.05 11.42
N VAL A 175 -0.72 -2.01 12.59
CA VAL A 175 -0.08 -1.59 13.86
C VAL A 175 1.08 -2.53 14.23
N GLY A 176 0.87 -3.86 14.10
CA GLY A 176 1.92 -4.85 14.37
C GLY A 176 3.12 -4.69 13.42
N ILE A 177 2.89 -4.55 12.11
CA ILE A 177 3.94 -4.35 11.11
C ILE A 177 4.67 -3.02 11.37
N SER A 178 3.93 -1.94 11.69
CA SER A 178 4.53 -0.64 11.98
C SER A 178 5.42 -0.67 13.22
N SER A 179 5.04 -1.40 14.27
CA SER A 179 5.87 -1.57 15.47
C SER A 179 7.12 -2.40 15.20
N LEU A 180 7.01 -3.49 14.43
CA LEU A 180 8.16 -4.30 14.03
C LEU A 180 9.09 -3.55 13.05
N GLY A 181 8.52 -2.73 12.16
CA GLY A 181 9.28 -1.91 11.20
C GLY A 181 10.14 -0.83 11.85
N CYS A 182 9.86 -0.45 13.10
CA CYS A 182 10.69 0.50 13.86
C CYS A 182 11.92 -0.15 14.50
N VAL A 183 11.95 -1.48 14.65
CA VAL A 183 13.08 -2.18 15.30
C VAL A 183 14.42 -1.96 14.58
N PRO A 184 14.52 -2.06 13.24
CA PRO A 184 15.77 -1.75 12.52
C PRO A 184 16.25 -0.30 12.72
N ALA A 185 15.31 0.66 12.76
CA ALA A 185 15.63 2.06 13.00
C ALA A 185 16.16 2.29 14.43
N LEU A 186 15.61 1.59 15.42
CA LEU A 186 16.09 1.57 16.80
C LEU A 186 17.50 1.03 16.91
N VAL A 187 17.75 -0.13 16.31
CA VAL A 187 19.08 -0.77 16.32
C VAL A 187 20.11 0.16 15.70
N TYR A 188 19.75 0.82 14.59
CA TYR A 188 20.65 1.78 13.95
C TYR A 188 20.96 3.00 14.84
N SER A 189 19.96 3.57 15.52
CA SER A 189 20.16 4.74 16.41
C SER A 189 20.96 4.44 17.67
N VAL A 190 21.09 3.17 18.07
CA VAL A 190 21.87 2.75 19.25
C VAL A 190 23.33 2.45 18.88
N PHE A 191 23.60 2.01 17.65
CA PHE A 191 24.95 1.58 17.25
C PHE A 191 25.71 2.61 16.42
N PHE A 192 25.05 3.62 15.90
CA PHE A 192 25.60 4.69 15.05
C PHE A 192 25.07 6.06 15.44
#